data_77722f23d75cc5544c9d2cb123c7b317
#
_entry.id   77722f23d75cc5544c9d2cb123c7b317
#
_cell.length_a   1.000
_cell.length_b   1.000
_cell.length_c   1.000
_cell.angle_alpha   90.00
_cell.angle_beta   90.00
_cell.angle_gamma   90.00
#
_symmetry.space_group_name_H-M   'P 1'
#
loop_
_entity.id
_entity.type
_entity.pdbx_description
1 polymer ?
#
loop_
_entity_poly.entity_id
_entity_poly.type
_entity_poly.pdbx_seq_one_letter_code
_entity_poly.pdbx_strand_id
1 'polypeptide(L)'
;MQQHDICILGAGPGGATAALHLASKGIPCVLIDKAVFPRDKVCGDALSGKVVNELKRIDPGLPALLGKQKEQLPSWGIHFISPAGHKLSVPFKPDYDAAQDVPSGYISKRIDFDNFLIEQVKQRPEITLLEGIGIAKVERDAQGYTLTDKSGEYQVSTRLLIAANGAHSTFARREAGIEQEPAHYCAGLRAYYKNVAGLDKDNFIELHFLKDFLPGYFWIFPLPGGYANVGVGMLSETVSQKKVNLKKEMLRMIESHPEFKQRFAGAELMGDIKGYGLPLGSKKRVISGDNYMLVGDAASLIDPFTGEGISNAMISGRWAATQAELCLQQQNFSADFMRGYDKAVYNRLWKELKLSRRMQQLLDYPWLFNQVASKASKNKALAETISCMFTDLDLRERLKQPSFYLRLLFN
;
A
#
# COMPACT_ATOMS: atom_id res chain seq x y z
N MET A 1 -25.72 -18.42 15.35
CA MET A 1 -24.71 -17.36 15.48
C MET A 1 -23.40 -18.00 15.92
N GLN A 2 -22.34 -17.81 15.14
CA GLN A 2 -20.99 -18.31 15.49
C GLN A 2 -20.29 -17.28 16.39
N GLN A 3 -19.58 -17.74 17.41
CA GLN A 3 -18.85 -16.87 18.32
C GLN A 3 -17.32 -17.09 18.19
N HIS A 4 -16.60 -16.01 18.03
CA HIS A 4 -15.13 -16.01 17.92
C HIS A 4 -14.52 -14.92 18.80
N ASP A 5 -13.34 -15.15 19.35
CA ASP A 5 -12.63 -14.10 20.07
C ASP A 5 -12.17 -12.98 19.14
N ILE A 6 -11.70 -13.33 17.94
CA ILE A 6 -11.18 -12.38 16.96
C ILE A 6 -11.87 -12.60 15.60
N CYS A 7 -12.47 -11.53 15.07
CA CYS A 7 -12.94 -11.46 13.69
C CYS A 7 -12.12 -10.44 12.90
N ILE A 8 -11.68 -10.82 11.71
CA ILE A 8 -10.98 -9.96 10.75
C ILE A 8 -11.91 -9.73 9.56
N LEU A 9 -12.28 -8.50 9.29
CA LEU A 9 -13.15 -8.13 8.18
C LEU A 9 -12.32 -7.58 7.02
N GLY A 10 -12.23 -8.35 5.95
CA GLY A 10 -11.44 -8.08 4.75
C GLY A 10 -10.16 -8.89 4.68
N ALA A 11 -10.04 -9.75 3.65
CA ALA A 11 -8.92 -10.66 3.40
C ALA A 11 -7.90 -10.10 2.37
N GLY A 12 -7.81 -8.78 2.25
CA GLY A 12 -6.71 -8.12 1.54
C GLY A 12 -5.38 -8.27 2.32
N PRO A 13 -4.26 -7.69 1.82
CA PRO A 13 -2.94 -7.88 2.43
C PRO A 13 -2.87 -7.60 3.93
N GLY A 14 -3.59 -6.59 4.42
CA GLY A 14 -3.60 -6.26 5.85
C GLY A 14 -4.29 -7.31 6.70
N GLY A 15 -5.48 -7.76 6.27
CA GLY A 15 -6.25 -8.78 7.01
C GLY A 15 -5.62 -10.16 6.93
N ALA A 16 -5.14 -10.58 5.75
CA ALA A 16 -4.40 -11.82 5.58
C ALA A 16 -3.14 -11.85 6.45
N THR A 17 -2.37 -10.74 6.47
CA THR A 17 -1.19 -10.63 7.35
C THR A 17 -1.56 -10.72 8.83
N ALA A 18 -2.64 -10.05 9.27
CA ALA A 18 -3.11 -10.15 10.65
C ALA A 18 -3.47 -11.60 11.01
N ALA A 19 -4.23 -12.28 10.16
CA ALA A 19 -4.62 -13.68 10.37
C ALA A 19 -3.41 -14.61 10.43
N LEU A 20 -2.44 -14.48 9.50
CA LEU A 20 -1.23 -15.30 9.47
C LEU A 20 -0.35 -15.09 10.72
N HIS A 21 -0.24 -13.85 11.22
CA HIS A 21 0.48 -13.59 12.45
C HIS A 21 -0.25 -14.12 13.71
N LEU A 22 -1.57 -14.10 13.75
CA LEU A 22 -2.34 -14.74 14.81
C LEU A 22 -2.15 -16.26 14.78
N ALA A 23 -2.25 -16.87 13.61
CA ALA A 23 -2.04 -18.30 13.42
C ALA A 23 -0.62 -18.75 13.85
N SER A 24 0.43 -17.95 13.51
CA SER A 24 1.80 -18.25 13.95
C SER A 24 2.00 -18.27 15.48
N LYS A 25 1.04 -17.71 16.22
CA LYS A 25 0.97 -17.69 17.69
C LYS A 25 -0.04 -18.70 18.26
N GLY A 26 -0.64 -19.53 17.41
CA GLY A 26 -1.69 -20.49 17.81
C GLY A 26 -3.00 -19.82 18.22
N ILE A 27 -3.27 -18.57 17.81
CA ILE A 27 -4.47 -17.83 18.17
C ILE A 27 -5.52 -17.97 17.05
N PRO A 28 -6.66 -18.61 17.32
CA PRO A 28 -7.73 -18.78 16.33
C PRO A 28 -8.39 -17.45 15.95
N CYS A 29 -8.76 -17.32 14.66
CA CYS A 29 -9.53 -16.18 14.19
C CYS A 29 -10.44 -16.58 13.03
N VAL A 30 -11.50 -15.78 12.80
CA VAL A 30 -12.29 -15.84 11.58
C VAL A 30 -11.89 -14.69 10.66
N LEU A 31 -11.60 -14.99 9.40
CA LEU A 31 -11.27 -14.03 8.36
C LEU A 31 -12.38 -14.03 7.32
N ILE A 32 -13.05 -12.89 7.13
CA ILE A 32 -14.23 -12.76 6.27
C ILE A 32 -13.92 -11.81 5.12
N ASP A 33 -14.20 -12.22 3.87
CA ASP A 33 -14.19 -11.32 2.71
C ASP A 33 -15.45 -11.50 1.86
N LYS A 34 -15.92 -10.37 1.29
CA LYS A 34 -17.05 -10.35 0.36
C LYS A 34 -16.74 -10.98 -0.99
N ALA A 35 -15.49 -11.10 -1.36
CA ALA A 35 -15.03 -11.70 -2.59
C ALA A 35 -14.64 -13.17 -2.38
N VAL A 36 -14.68 -13.94 -3.47
CA VAL A 36 -14.05 -15.25 -3.58
C VAL A 36 -12.72 -15.04 -4.31
N PHE A 37 -11.64 -15.60 -3.80
CA PHE A 37 -10.32 -15.49 -4.40
C PHE A 37 -10.05 -16.60 -5.44
N PRO A 38 -9.31 -16.30 -6.53
CA PRO A 38 -8.61 -15.03 -6.82
C PRO A 38 -9.54 -13.90 -7.28
N ARG A 39 -9.29 -12.67 -6.80
CA ARG A 39 -10.03 -11.48 -7.19
C ARG A 39 -9.13 -10.31 -7.52
N ASP A 40 -9.51 -9.45 -8.48
CA ASP A 40 -8.78 -8.21 -8.80
C ASP A 40 -9.09 -7.09 -7.79
N LYS A 41 -8.11 -6.20 -7.62
CA LYS A 41 -8.27 -4.90 -6.93
C LYS A 41 -7.47 -3.84 -7.68
N VAL A 42 -8.06 -2.67 -7.90
CA VAL A 42 -7.36 -1.55 -8.56
C VAL A 42 -6.14 -1.13 -7.73
N CYS A 43 -4.96 -1.19 -8.33
CA CYS A 43 -3.65 -0.92 -7.73
C CYS A 43 -2.60 -0.62 -8.81
N GLY A 44 -1.47 -0.01 -8.44
CA GLY A 44 -0.27 0.05 -9.28
C GLY A 44 0.52 -1.27 -9.35
N ASP A 45 0.18 -2.25 -8.51
CA ASP A 45 0.76 -3.61 -8.49
C ASP A 45 2.24 -3.69 -8.04
N ALA A 46 2.82 -2.60 -7.52
CA ALA A 46 4.18 -2.62 -6.99
C ALA A 46 4.22 -3.17 -5.55
N LEU A 47 5.12 -4.12 -5.33
CA LEU A 47 5.46 -4.73 -4.04
C LEU A 47 6.85 -4.27 -3.64
N SER A 48 6.94 -3.33 -2.72
CA SER A 48 8.22 -2.78 -2.24
C SER A 48 8.99 -3.77 -1.36
N GLY A 49 10.24 -3.46 -1.06
CA GLY A 49 11.06 -4.23 -0.12
C GLY A 49 10.43 -4.39 1.27
N LYS A 50 9.57 -3.45 1.68
CA LYS A 50 8.80 -3.58 2.93
C LYS A 50 7.81 -4.75 2.88
N VAL A 51 7.17 -4.99 1.72
CA VAL A 51 6.28 -6.15 1.52
C VAL A 51 7.06 -7.45 1.65
N VAL A 52 8.22 -7.53 0.99
CA VAL A 52 9.11 -8.72 1.07
C VAL A 52 9.54 -8.97 2.52
N ASN A 53 9.88 -7.91 3.26
CA ASN A 53 10.25 -8.03 4.67
C ASN A 53 9.08 -8.43 5.58
N GLU A 54 7.86 -7.95 5.34
CA GLU A 54 6.68 -8.41 6.09
C GLU A 54 6.36 -9.88 5.79
N LEU A 55 6.50 -10.34 4.53
CA LEU A 55 6.40 -11.77 4.19
C LEU A 55 7.42 -12.60 4.97
N LYS A 56 8.69 -12.15 5.02
CA LYS A 56 9.75 -12.82 5.79
C LYS A 56 9.45 -12.89 7.29
N ARG A 57 8.72 -11.91 7.83
CA ARG A 57 8.29 -11.91 9.25
C ARG A 57 7.15 -12.89 9.53
N ILE A 58 6.30 -13.15 8.53
CA ILE A 58 5.27 -14.19 8.63
C ILE A 58 5.93 -15.56 8.59
N ASP A 59 6.75 -15.82 7.56
CA ASP A 59 7.53 -17.04 7.38
C ASP A 59 8.76 -16.73 6.52
N PRO A 60 9.99 -17.09 6.96
CA PRO A 60 11.23 -16.82 6.22
C PRO A 60 11.26 -17.40 4.80
N GLY A 61 10.47 -18.44 4.50
CA GLY A 61 10.39 -19.09 3.19
C GLY A 61 9.48 -18.35 2.18
N LEU A 62 8.55 -17.50 2.65
CA LEU A 62 7.56 -16.86 1.77
C LEU A 62 8.16 -15.96 0.68
N PRO A 63 9.21 -15.15 0.91
CA PRO A 63 9.83 -14.38 -0.17
C PRO A 63 10.36 -15.24 -1.30
N ALA A 64 11.00 -16.38 -0.99
CA ALA A 64 11.49 -17.32 -2.01
C ALA A 64 10.35 -18.03 -2.73
N LEU A 65 9.26 -18.34 -2.01
CA LEU A 65 8.07 -18.95 -2.61
C LEU A 65 7.37 -17.96 -3.56
N LEU A 66 7.25 -16.68 -3.16
CA LEU A 66 6.72 -15.62 -4.02
C LEU A 66 7.56 -15.48 -5.31
N GLY A 67 8.88 -15.40 -5.18
CA GLY A 67 9.79 -15.22 -6.31
C GLY A 67 9.82 -16.36 -7.32
N LYS A 68 9.32 -17.56 -6.96
CA LYS A 68 9.18 -18.69 -7.87
C LYS A 68 7.93 -18.67 -8.73
N GLN A 69 6.98 -17.79 -8.45
CA GLN A 69 5.74 -17.68 -9.21
C GLN A 69 5.98 -16.91 -10.52
N LYS A 70 5.42 -17.40 -11.61
CA LYS A 70 5.60 -16.83 -12.96
C LYS A 70 4.93 -15.47 -13.13
N GLU A 71 3.96 -15.18 -12.29
CA GLU A 71 3.17 -13.94 -12.26
C GLU A 71 3.91 -12.78 -11.58
N GLN A 72 5.06 -13.06 -10.99
CA GLN A 72 5.88 -12.08 -10.27
C GLN A 72 7.00 -11.56 -11.16
N LEU A 73 7.15 -10.25 -11.28
CA LEU A 73 8.26 -9.61 -11.97
C LEU A 73 9.23 -9.00 -10.94
N PRO A 74 10.49 -9.45 -10.84
CA PRO A 74 11.48 -8.79 -10.01
C PRO A 74 11.62 -7.32 -10.37
N SER A 75 11.65 -6.41 -9.39
CA SER A 75 11.86 -4.98 -9.58
C SER A 75 13.03 -4.51 -8.70
N TRP A 76 13.94 -3.74 -9.30
CA TRP A 76 15.19 -3.35 -8.64
C TRP A 76 15.20 -1.91 -8.18
N GLY A 77 14.18 -1.12 -8.49
CA GLY A 77 14.14 0.27 -8.07
C GLY A 77 12.98 1.08 -8.63
N ILE A 78 13.11 2.38 -8.47
CA ILE A 78 12.15 3.36 -8.92
C ILE A 78 12.86 4.51 -9.64
N HIS A 79 12.27 4.97 -10.74
CA HIS A 79 12.61 6.20 -11.42
C HIS A 79 11.61 7.29 -11.08
N PHE A 80 12.09 8.40 -10.57
CA PHE A 80 11.35 9.64 -10.45
C PHE A 80 11.73 10.57 -11.58
N ILE A 81 10.77 10.94 -12.42
CA ILE A 81 10.99 11.86 -13.55
C ILE A 81 10.35 13.20 -13.18
N SER A 82 11.20 14.23 -13.00
CA SER A 82 10.74 15.56 -12.61
C SER A 82 10.07 16.30 -13.75
N PRO A 83 9.33 17.41 -13.49
CA PRO A 83 8.71 18.23 -14.53
C PRO A 83 9.66 18.78 -15.59
N ALA A 84 10.95 18.92 -15.29
CA ALA A 84 12.01 19.31 -16.22
C ALA A 84 12.70 18.12 -16.91
N GLY A 85 12.18 16.88 -16.73
CA GLY A 85 12.75 15.68 -17.33
C GLY A 85 13.99 15.12 -16.61
N HIS A 86 14.35 15.63 -15.42
CA HIS A 86 15.45 15.05 -14.64
C HIS A 86 15.02 13.69 -14.09
N LYS A 87 15.74 12.64 -14.47
CA LYS A 87 15.54 11.27 -14.00
C LYS A 87 16.38 11.01 -12.76
N LEU A 88 15.75 10.77 -11.63
CA LEU A 88 16.36 10.26 -10.41
C LEU A 88 16.09 8.77 -10.31
N SER A 89 17.12 7.95 -10.44
CA SER A 89 17.06 6.50 -10.30
C SER A 89 17.41 6.10 -8.87
N VAL A 90 16.49 5.44 -8.19
CA VAL A 90 16.65 5.02 -6.80
C VAL A 90 16.52 3.49 -6.73
N PRO A 91 17.64 2.76 -6.66
CA PRO A 91 17.61 1.32 -6.50
C PRO A 91 17.10 0.95 -5.10
N PHE A 92 16.32 -0.12 -5.00
CA PHE A 92 15.85 -0.66 -3.70
C PHE A 92 16.99 -1.25 -2.87
N LYS A 93 18.05 -1.75 -3.51
CA LYS A 93 19.29 -2.19 -2.88
C LYS A 93 20.45 -1.47 -3.57
N PRO A 94 21.31 -0.74 -2.83
CA PRO A 94 22.54 -0.18 -3.42
C PRO A 94 23.42 -1.30 -4.00
N ASP A 95 24.04 -1.02 -5.13
CA ASP A 95 25.02 -1.91 -5.78
C ASP A 95 24.48 -3.34 -6.01
N TYR A 96 23.19 -3.47 -6.40
CA TYR A 96 22.54 -4.75 -6.71
C TYR A 96 23.11 -5.39 -7.98
N ASP A 97 23.13 -6.71 -7.99
CA ASP A 97 23.34 -7.55 -9.20
C ASP A 97 22.05 -8.31 -9.51
N ALA A 98 21.35 -7.90 -10.56
CA ALA A 98 20.07 -8.50 -10.94
C ALA A 98 20.17 -9.99 -11.30
N ALA A 99 21.37 -10.49 -11.64
CA ALA A 99 21.60 -11.88 -11.99
C ALA A 99 21.88 -12.77 -10.77
N GLN A 100 22.39 -12.21 -9.67
CA GLN A 100 22.85 -12.97 -8.51
C GLN A 100 22.07 -12.67 -7.22
N ASP A 101 21.55 -11.44 -7.10
CA ASP A 101 20.87 -11.02 -5.89
C ASP A 101 19.41 -11.50 -5.81
N VAL A 102 18.91 -11.66 -4.59
CA VAL A 102 17.47 -11.81 -4.35
C VAL A 102 16.80 -10.47 -4.52
N PRO A 103 15.73 -10.37 -5.34
CA PRO A 103 15.03 -9.11 -5.56
C PRO A 103 14.52 -8.49 -4.27
N SER A 104 14.73 -7.18 -4.11
CA SER A 104 14.23 -6.42 -2.96
C SER A 104 12.78 -6.00 -3.13
N GLY A 105 12.18 -6.16 -4.31
CA GLY A 105 10.79 -5.85 -4.61
C GLY A 105 10.30 -6.62 -5.83
N TYR A 106 8.99 -6.60 -6.04
CA TYR A 106 8.33 -7.24 -7.18
C TYR A 106 7.24 -6.34 -7.74
N ILE A 107 6.83 -6.62 -8.96
CA ILE A 107 5.59 -6.10 -9.55
C ILE A 107 4.70 -7.30 -9.79
N SER A 108 3.50 -7.27 -9.21
CA SER A 108 2.55 -8.38 -9.21
C SER A 108 1.13 -7.86 -9.25
N LYS A 109 0.34 -8.34 -10.20
CA LYS A 109 -1.09 -8.02 -10.19
C LYS A 109 -1.71 -8.41 -8.86
N ARG A 110 -2.62 -7.58 -8.36
CA ARG A 110 -3.31 -7.84 -7.10
C ARG A 110 -4.11 -9.15 -7.10
N ILE A 111 -4.57 -9.59 -8.26
CA ILE A 111 -5.24 -10.89 -8.38
C ILE A 111 -4.31 -12.04 -8.00
N ASP A 112 -3.03 -11.95 -8.36
CA ASP A 112 -2.02 -12.96 -8.10
C ASP A 112 -1.45 -12.84 -6.69
N PHE A 113 -1.05 -11.62 -6.28
CA PHE A 113 -0.46 -11.38 -4.96
C PHE A 113 -1.44 -11.63 -3.80
N ASP A 114 -2.68 -11.13 -3.92
CA ASP A 114 -3.66 -11.35 -2.86
C ASP A 114 -4.01 -12.84 -2.76
N ASN A 115 -4.13 -13.54 -3.91
CA ASN A 115 -4.36 -14.99 -3.91
C ASN A 115 -3.16 -15.75 -3.30
N PHE A 116 -1.92 -15.33 -3.58
CA PHE A 116 -0.74 -15.92 -2.92
C PHE A 116 -0.86 -15.87 -1.39
N LEU A 117 -1.29 -14.75 -0.82
CA LEU A 117 -1.51 -14.63 0.63
C LEU A 117 -2.66 -15.54 1.12
N ILE A 118 -3.75 -15.62 0.35
CA ILE A 118 -4.90 -16.45 0.70
C ILE A 118 -4.55 -17.93 0.66
N GLU A 119 -3.72 -18.39 -0.27
CA GLU A 119 -3.23 -19.77 -0.25
C GLU A 119 -2.39 -20.08 1.00
N GLN A 120 -1.66 -19.10 1.55
CA GLN A 120 -0.99 -19.28 2.85
C GLN A 120 -2.01 -19.32 4.02
N VAL A 121 -3.06 -18.50 3.96
CA VAL A 121 -4.15 -18.50 4.94
C VAL A 121 -4.85 -19.86 4.99
N LYS A 122 -5.19 -20.44 3.83
CA LYS A 122 -5.86 -21.75 3.72
C LYS A 122 -5.07 -22.92 4.31
N GLN A 123 -3.74 -22.77 4.45
CA GLN A 123 -2.87 -23.78 5.05
C GLN A 123 -2.82 -23.73 6.58
N ARG A 124 -3.47 -22.75 7.22
CA ARG A 124 -3.44 -22.55 8.68
C ARG A 124 -4.74 -23.00 9.34
N PRO A 125 -4.74 -24.08 10.12
CA PRO A 125 -5.96 -24.60 10.77
C PRO A 125 -6.56 -23.63 11.80
N GLU A 126 -5.77 -22.68 12.31
CA GLU A 126 -6.23 -21.63 13.23
C GLU A 126 -7.11 -20.59 12.55
N ILE A 127 -7.14 -20.53 11.20
CA ILE A 127 -7.88 -19.51 10.46
C ILE A 127 -9.12 -20.12 9.84
N THR A 128 -10.28 -19.66 10.26
CA THR A 128 -11.54 -19.95 9.56
C THR A 128 -11.72 -18.89 8.47
N LEU A 129 -11.43 -19.23 7.21
CA LEU A 129 -11.61 -18.34 6.07
C LEU A 129 -13.05 -18.46 5.52
N LEU A 130 -13.72 -17.33 5.39
CA LEU A 130 -15.08 -17.21 4.86
C LEU A 130 -15.06 -16.25 3.67
N GLU A 131 -15.12 -16.82 2.48
CA GLU A 131 -15.14 -16.10 1.20
C GLU A 131 -16.57 -15.90 0.71
N GLY A 132 -16.83 -14.84 -0.06
CA GLY A 132 -18.14 -14.55 -0.64
C GLY A 132 -19.15 -13.98 0.36
N ILE A 133 -18.74 -13.66 1.59
CA ILE A 133 -19.64 -13.17 2.66
C ILE A 133 -19.52 -11.63 2.78
N GLY A 134 -20.48 -10.95 2.21
CA GLY A 134 -20.57 -9.49 2.26
C GLY A 134 -21.25 -8.99 3.55
N ILE A 135 -20.47 -8.57 4.54
CA ILE A 135 -21.00 -7.98 5.79
C ILE A 135 -21.67 -6.64 5.48
N ALA A 136 -22.96 -6.54 5.76
CA ALA A 136 -23.78 -5.35 5.55
C ALA A 136 -23.95 -4.53 6.83
N LYS A 137 -23.96 -5.18 7.99
CA LYS A 137 -24.22 -4.57 9.29
C LYS A 137 -23.15 -5.01 10.30
N VAL A 138 -22.64 -4.06 11.05
CA VAL A 138 -21.76 -4.29 12.20
C VAL A 138 -22.34 -3.51 13.36
N GLU A 139 -22.69 -4.19 14.42
CA GLU A 139 -23.33 -3.59 15.60
C GLU A 139 -22.50 -3.89 16.84
N ARG A 140 -22.37 -2.88 17.67
CA ARG A 140 -21.72 -3.03 18.97
C ARG A 140 -22.71 -3.67 19.96
N ASP A 141 -22.23 -4.61 20.74
CA ASP A 141 -22.97 -5.22 21.84
C ASP A 141 -22.15 -5.16 23.15
N ALA A 142 -22.64 -5.78 24.22
CA ALA A 142 -21.99 -5.77 25.53
C ALA A 142 -20.63 -6.50 25.53
N GLN A 143 -20.37 -7.38 24.56
CA GLN A 143 -19.17 -8.23 24.52
C GLN A 143 -18.19 -7.82 23.42
N GLY A 144 -18.62 -7.01 22.45
CA GLY A 144 -17.80 -6.59 21.30
C GLY A 144 -18.65 -6.19 20.12
N TYR A 145 -18.63 -6.98 19.05
CA TYR A 145 -19.36 -6.69 17.80
C TYR A 145 -20.07 -7.93 17.26
N THR A 146 -21.26 -7.69 16.73
CA THR A 146 -21.99 -8.66 15.92
C THR A 146 -21.98 -8.19 14.45
N LEU A 147 -21.51 -9.06 13.56
CA LEU A 147 -21.44 -8.84 12.13
C LEU A 147 -22.52 -9.65 11.45
N THR A 148 -23.31 -9.01 10.58
CA THR A 148 -24.42 -9.66 9.84
C THR A 148 -24.25 -9.38 8.35
N ASP A 149 -24.43 -10.40 7.53
CA ASP A 149 -24.44 -10.27 6.07
C ASP A 149 -25.74 -9.61 5.55
N LYS A 150 -25.83 -9.39 4.25
CA LYS A 150 -26.98 -8.72 3.65
C LYS A 150 -28.28 -9.54 3.73
N SER A 151 -28.17 -10.87 3.73
CA SER A 151 -29.35 -11.78 3.83
C SER A 151 -29.83 -11.95 5.26
N GLY A 152 -28.98 -11.69 6.26
CA GLY A 152 -29.22 -11.99 7.67
C GLY A 152 -29.02 -13.46 8.03
N GLU A 153 -28.65 -14.30 7.07
CA GLU A 153 -28.41 -15.73 7.27
C GLU A 153 -27.07 -16.00 7.98
N TYR A 154 -26.08 -15.15 7.68
CA TYR A 154 -24.75 -15.26 8.26
C TYR A 154 -24.53 -14.24 9.37
N GLN A 155 -24.30 -14.73 10.59
CA GLN A 155 -24.01 -13.90 11.77
C GLN A 155 -22.77 -14.40 12.52
N VAL A 156 -21.87 -13.48 12.84
CA VAL A 156 -20.68 -13.71 13.67
C VAL A 156 -20.65 -12.72 14.80
N SER A 157 -20.51 -13.21 16.04
CA SER A 157 -20.20 -12.40 17.22
C SER A 157 -18.72 -12.50 17.54
N THR A 158 -18.09 -11.38 17.90
CA THR A 158 -16.67 -11.32 18.21
C THR A 158 -16.36 -10.35 19.33
N ARG A 159 -15.39 -10.71 20.18
CA ARG A 159 -14.89 -9.81 21.22
C ARG A 159 -13.98 -8.73 20.68
N LEU A 160 -13.27 -9.01 19.58
CA LEU A 160 -12.35 -8.08 18.94
C LEU A 160 -12.53 -8.10 17.43
N LEU A 161 -12.81 -6.93 16.85
CA LEU A 161 -12.93 -6.74 15.42
C LEU A 161 -11.66 -6.06 14.85
N ILE A 162 -10.98 -6.72 13.91
CA ILE A 162 -9.91 -6.13 13.09
C ILE A 162 -10.52 -5.76 11.73
N ALA A 163 -10.80 -4.46 11.52
CA ALA A 163 -11.40 -3.97 10.29
C ALA A 163 -10.32 -3.64 9.25
N ALA A 164 -10.11 -4.57 8.30
CA ALA A 164 -9.15 -4.51 7.19
C ALA A 164 -9.86 -4.42 5.82
N ASN A 165 -11.09 -3.89 5.77
CA ASN A 165 -11.99 -3.90 4.63
C ASN A 165 -11.78 -2.75 3.64
N GLY A 166 -10.61 -2.08 3.70
CA GLY A 166 -10.11 -1.17 2.68
C GLY A 166 -10.71 0.24 2.72
N ALA A 167 -10.44 1.01 1.65
CA ALA A 167 -10.74 2.45 1.57
C ALA A 167 -12.22 2.82 1.70
N HIS A 168 -13.11 1.89 1.41
CA HIS A 168 -14.56 2.10 1.48
C HIS A 168 -15.20 1.52 2.75
N SER A 169 -14.41 1.30 3.81
CA SER A 169 -14.90 0.79 5.09
C SER A 169 -16.02 1.67 5.66
N THR A 170 -17.22 1.11 5.69
CA THR A 170 -18.38 1.75 6.35
C THR A 170 -18.18 1.74 7.87
N PHE A 171 -17.54 0.70 8.42
CA PHE A 171 -17.19 0.59 9.82
C PHE A 171 -16.25 1.72 10.25
N ALA A 172 -15.14 1.94 9.52
CA ALA A 172 -14.21 3.02 9.84
C ALA A 172 -14.88 4.40 9.86
N ARG A 173 -15.84 4.64 8.98
CA ARG A 173 -16.58 5.92 8.95
C ARG A 173 -17.57 6.06 10.10
N ARG A 174 -18.33 5.02 10.41
CA ARG A 174 -19.43 5.09 11.38
C ARG A 174 -18.94 4.98 12.83
N GLU A 175 -18.02 4.04 13.10
CA GLU A 175 -17.57 3.73 14.45
C GLU A 175 -16.32 4.52 14.84
N ALA A 176 -15.36 4.67 13.92
CA ALA A 176 -14.11 5.36 14.19
C ALA A 176 -14.08 6.83 13.72
N GLY A 177 -15.15 7.33 13.10
CA GLY A 177 -15.23 8.72 12.62
C GLY A 177 -14.19 9.06 11.55
N ILE A 178 -13.72 8.07 10.77
CA ILE A 178 -12.74 8.31 9.69
C ILE A 178 -13.46 8.94 8.50
N GLU A 179 -13.38 10.25 8.41
CA GLU A 179 -13.93 11.01 7.28
C GLU A 179 -13.01 10.97 6.05
N GLN A 180 -13.63 11.01 4.87
CA GLN A 180 -12.93 11.14 3.59
C GLN A 180 -12.69 12.62 3.28
N GLU A 181 -11.61 13.16 3.80
CA GLU A 181 -11.24 14.56 3.60
C GLU A 181 -10.48 14.69 2.26
N PRO A 182 -10.94 15.52 1.31
CA PRO A 182 -10.32 15.68 -0.01
C PRO A 182 -8.82 16.02 0.03
N ALA A 183 -8.35 16.79 1.02
CA ALA A 183 -6.94 17.14 1.23
C ALA A 183 -6.07 15.96 1.72
N HIS A 184 -6.71 14.87 2.17
CA HIS A 184 -6.08 13.65 2.68
C HIS A 184 -6.53 12.41 1.90
N TYR A 185 -7.00 12.62 0.68
CA TYR A 185 -7.53 11.56 -0.19
C TYR A 185 -7.05 11.77 -1.61
N CYS A 186 -6.63 10.70 -2.28
CA CYS A 186 -6.18 10.76 -3.66
C CYS A 186 -7.14 9.97 -4.55
N ALA A 187 -7.46 10.50 -5.72
CA ALA A 187 -8.15 9.78 -6.78
C ALA A 187 -7.10 9.20 -7.74
N GLY A 188 -7.19 7.92 -8.02
CA GLY A 188 -6.31 7.22 -8.94
C GLY A 188 -7.08 6.50 -10.04
N LEU A 189 -6.50 6.43 -11.23
CA LEU A 189 -6.96 5.60 -12.34
C LEU A 189 -5.86 4.63 -12.73
N ARG A 190 -6.21 3.40 -13.07
CA ARG A 190 -5.31 2.35 -13.55
C ARG A 190 -5.84 1.71 -14.82
N ALA A 191 -4.94 1.44 -15.75
CA ALA A 191 -5.16 0.62 -16.94
C ALA A 191 -4.01 -0.38 -17.10
N TYR A 192 -4.26 -1.49 -17.76
CA TYR A 192 -3.20 -2.37 -18.27
C TYR A 192 -2.99 -2.10 -19.75
N TYR A 193 -1.74 -2.00 -20.14
CA TYR A 193 -1.34 -1.92 -21.55
C TYR A 193 -0.40 -3.07 -21.88
N LYS A 194 -0.44 -3.55 -23.13
CA LYS A 194 0.51 -4.48 -23.69
C LYS A 194 1.40 -3.76 -24.70
N ASN A 195 2.63 -4.20 -24.89
CA ASN A 195 3.57 -3.65 -25.85
C ASN A 195 3.96 -2.17 -25.63
N VAL A 196 4.04 -1.73 -24.37
CA VAL A 196 4.60 -0.41 -24.05
C VAL A 196 6.11 -0.45 -24.27
N ALA A 197 6.64 0.43 -25.12
CA ALA A 197 8.05 0.49 -25.43
C ALA A 197 8.88 1.18 -24.31
N GLY A 198 10.19 0.91 -24.27
CA GLY A 198 11.13 1.60 -23.39
C GLY A 198 10.93 1.31 -21.90
N LEU A 199 10.38 0.15 -21.55
CA LEU A 199 10.39 -0.33 -20.17
C LEU A 199 11.84 -0.59 -19.71
N ASP A 200 12.12 -0.33 -18.43
CA ASP A 200 13.46 -0.48 -17.87
C ASP A 200 13.90 -1.96 -17.86
N LYS A 201 15.16 -2.22 -18.23
CA LYS A 201 15.73 -3.58 -18.32
C LYS A 201 15.75 -4.32 -16.98
N ASP A 202 15.90 -3.60 -15.88
CA ASP A 202 15.90 -4.12 -14.51
C ASP A 202 14.55 -3.91 -13.82
N ASN A 203 13.51 -3.66 -14.63
CA ASN A 203 12.11 -3.49 -14.20
C ASN A 203 11.93 -2.42 -13.12
N PHE A 204 12.65 -1.30 -13.23
CA PHE A 204 12.36 -0.15 -12.39
C PHE A 204 10.94 0.35 -12.68
N ILE A 205 10.21 0.66 -11.63
CA ILE A 205 8.91 1.33 -11.76
C ILE A 205 9.14 2.82 -12.01
N GLU A 206 8.27 3.46 -12.76
CA GLU A 206 8.41 4.87 -13.16
C GLU A 206 7.30 5.73 -12.59
N LEU A 207 7.66 6.87 -11.97
CA LEU A 207 6.76 7.94 -11.57
C LEU A 207 7.13 9.23 -12.30
N HIS A 208 6.24 9.69 -13.20
CA HIS A 208 6.42 10.88 -14.01
C HIS A 208 5.61 12.05 -13.43
N PHE A 209 6.29 13.10 -13.01
CA PHE A 209 5.70 14.34 -12.53
C PHE A 209 5.67 15.36 -13.68
N LEU A 210 4.57 15.40 -14.41
CA LEU A 210 4.43 16.24 -15.59
C LEU A 210 3.95 17.64 -15.22
N LYS A 211 4.58 18.69 -15.76
CA LYS A 211 4.30 20.10 -15.44
C LYS A 211 2.81 20.43 -15.50
N ASP A 212 2.15 19.98 -16.56
CA ASP A 212 0.72 20.30 -16.81
C ASP A 212 -0.26 19.42 -16.01
N PHE A 213 0.27 18.44 -15.24
CA PHE A 213 -0.52 17.52 -14.43
C PHE A 213 -0.24 17.63 -12.91
N LEU A 214 0.68 18.51 -12.49
CA LEU A 214 0.95 18.70 -11.05
C LEU A 214 -0.26 19.25 -10.28
N PRO A 215 -0.40 18.84 -9.02
CA PRO A 215 0.44 17.99 -8.18
C PRO A 215 0.19 16.47 -8.32
N GLY A 216 -0.38 16.01 -9.43
CA GLY A 216 -0.52 14.60 -9.74
C GLY A 216 0.74 14.01 -10.38
N TYR A 217 0.73 12.69 -10.57
CA TYR A 217 1.76 11.97 -11.31
C TYR A 217 1.16 10.90 -12.22
N PHE A 218 1.92 10.53 -13.23
CA PHE A 218 1.65 9.41 -14.13
C PHE A 218 2.63 8.28 -13.81
N TRP A 219 2.19 7.02 -13.80
CA TRP A 219 3.08 5.90 -13.56
C TRP A 219 3.08 4.90 -14.71
N ILE A 220 4.23 4.22 -14.89
CA ILE A 220 4.40 3.08 -15.78
C ILE A 220 5.16 2.01 -15.00
N PHE A 221 4.50 0.90 -14.68
CA PHE A 221 5.10 -0.21 -13.95
C PHE A 221 5.12 -1.44 -14.85
N PRO A 222 6.30 -2.00 -15.16
CA PRO A 222 6.41 -3.22 -15.96
C PRO A 222 5.63 -4.37 -15.32
N LEU A 223 5.14 -5.28 -16.15
CA LEU A 223 4.48 -6.53 -15.74
C LEU A 223 4.96 -7.68 -16.60
N PRO A 224 4.86 -8.95 -16.12
CA PRO A 224 5.23 -10.12 -16.92
C PRO A 224 4.51 -10.16 -18.28
N GLY A 225 5.15 -10.77 -19.28
CA GLY A 225 4.55 -10.98 -20.60
C GLY A 225 4.40 -9.74 -21.48
N GLY A 226 5.22 -8.69 -21.25
CA GLY A 226 5.18 -7.46 -22.06
C GLY A 226 4.01 -6.52 -21.72
N TYR A 227 3.39 -6.73 -20.55
CA TYR A 227 2.37 -5.84 -20.03
C TYR A 227 2.98 -4.71 -19.21
N ALA A 228 2.22 -3.64 -19.04
CA ALA A 228 2.51 -2.58 -18.09
C ALA A 228 1.22 -2.17 -17.35
N ASN A 229 1.35 -1.89 -16.06
CA ASN A 229 0.35 -1.18 -15.28
C ASN A 229 0.62 0.31 -15.44
N VAL A 230 -0.34 1.03 -15.98
CA VAL A 230 -0.23 2.45 -16.31
C VAL A 230 -1.35 3.21 -15.63
N GLY A 231 -1.06 4.38 -15.08
CA GLY A 231 -2.12 5.15 -14.47
C GLY A 231 -1.73 6.54 -14.03
N VAL A 232 -2.67 7.19 -13.37
CA VAL A 232 -2.55 8.55 -12.85
C VAL A 232 -3.11 8.65 -11.45
N GLY A 233 -2.49 9.50 -10.62
CA GLY A 233 -2.97 9.83 -9.28
C GLY A 233 -2.90 11.32 -9.01
N MET A 234 -3.92 11.86 -8.33
CA MET A 234 -3.98 13.27 -7.95
C MET A 234 -4.80 13.45 -6.67
N LEU A 235 -4.45 14.42 -5.82
CA LEU A 235 -5.26 14.77 -4.65
C LEU A 235 -6.68 15.11 -5.06
N SER A 236 -7.66 14.55 -4.35
CA SER A 236 -9.09 14.76 -4.63
C SER A 236 -9.52 16.21 -4.48
N GLU A 237 -8.87 16.95 -3.56
CA GLU A 237 -9.04 18.39 -3.43
C GLU A 237 -8.69 19.12 -4.72
N THR A 238 -7.52 18.82 -5.30
CA THR A 238 -7.07 19.42 -6.57
C THR A 238 -7.97 18.99 -7.75
N VAL A 239 -8.36 17.71 -7.80
CA VAL A 239 -9.28 17.19 -8.81
C VAL A 239 -10.59 18.00 -8.81
N SER A 240 -11.14 18.23 -7.61
CA SER A 240 -12.38 18.99 -7.43
C SER A 240 -12.22 20.47 -7.77
N GLN A 241 -11.19 21.12 -7.22
CA GLN A 241 -10.94 22.56 -7.41
C GLN A 241 -10.66 22.92 -8.89
N LYS A 242 -9.84 22.10 -9.57
CA LYS A 242 -9.48 22.32 -10.98
C LYS A 242 -10.43 21.62 -11.95
N LYS A 243 -11.47 20.92 -11.47
CA LYS A 243 -12.43 20.13 -12.26
C LYS A 243 -11.74 19.17 -13.25
N VAL A 244 -10.69 18.48 -12.78
CA VAL A 244 -9.87 17.60 -13.62
C VAL A 244 -10.64 16.32 -13.96
N ASN A 245 -10.75 15.99 -15.24
CA ASN A 245 -11.17 14.66 -15.69
C ASN A 245 -9.93 13.76 -15.83
N LEU A 246 -9.62 12.98 -14.81
CA LEU A 246 -8.42 12.15 -14.78
C LEU A 246 -8.31 11.18 -15.97
N LYS A 247 -9.43 10.61 -16.45
CA LYS A 247 -9.43 9.71 -17.61
C LYS A 247 -9.04 10.45 -18.88
N LYS A 248 -9.63 11.62 -19.11
CA LYS A 248 -9.29 12.46 -20.26
C LYS A 248 -7.84 12.91 -20.23
N GLU A 249 -7.33 13.32 -19.06
CA GLU A 249 -5.95 13.75 -18.91
C GLU A 249 -4.96 12.58 -19.10
N MET A 250 -5.26 11.40 -18.56
CA MET A 250 -4.43 10.21 -18.76
C MET A 250 -4.29 9.87 -20.25
N LEU A 251 -5.40 9.84 -20.99
CA LEU A 251 -5.40 9.55 -22.43
C LEU A 251 -4.69 10.67 -23.21
N ARG A 252 -4.96 11.94 -22.89
CA ARG A 252 -4.26 13.09 -23.50
C ARG A 252 -2.75 12.98 -23.34
N MET A 253 -2.26 12.63 -22.15
CA MET A 253 -0.82 12.47 -21.91
C MET A 253 -0.24 11.33 -22.76
N ILE A 254 -0.91 10.20 -22.86
CA ILE A 254 -0.48 9.06 -23.67
C ILE A 254 -0.37 9.48 -25.17
N GLU A 255 -1.35 10.23 -25.67
CA GLU A 255 -1.45 10.59 -27.08
C GLU A 255 -0.55 11.77 -27.47
N SER A 256 -0.35 12.74 -26.58
CA SER A 256 0.27 14.04 -26.94
C SER A 256 1.61 14.32 -26.28
N HIS A 257 1.93 13.70 -25.13
CA HIS A 257 3.25 13.91 -24.51
C HIS A 257 4.36 13.27 -25.38
N PRO A 258 5.41 14.01 -25.78
CA PRO A 258 6.38 13.53 -26.77
C PRO A 258 6.98 12.15 -26.46
N GLU A 259 7.39 11.93 -25.21
CA GLU A 259 7.95 10.65 -24.76
C GLU A 259 6.88 9.54 -24.76
N PHE A 260 5.69 9.81 -24.23
CA PHE A 260 4.64 8.78 -24.11
C PHE A 260 4.06 8.41 -25.48
N LYS A 261 3.86 9.38 -26.37
CA LYS A 261 3.40 9.12 -27.75
C LYS A 261 4.27 8.06 -28.45
N GLN A 262 5.60 8.15 -28.30
CA GLN A 262 6.51 7.15 -28.88
C GLN A 262 6.41 5.80 -28.18
N ARG A 263 6.38 5.80 -26.84
CA ARG A 263 6.33 4.58 -26.03
C ARG A 263 5.03 3.82 -26.20
N PHE A 264 3.92 4.51 -26.45
CA PHE A 264 2.59 3.92 -26.59
C PHE A 264 2.14 3.76 -28.06
N ALA A 265 2.97 4.07 -29.06
CA ALA A 265 2.60 4.00 -30.47
C ALA A 265 2.14 2.60 -30.93
N GLY A 266 2.72 1.54 -30.34
CA GLY A 266 2.34 0.15 -30.60
C GLY A 266 1.64 -0.53 -29.42
N ALA A 267 1.25 0.27 -28.40
CA ALA A 267 0.65 -0.28 -27.20
C ALA A 267 -0.86 -0.48 -27.33
N GLU A 268 -1.37 -1.53 -26.73
CA GLU A 268 -2.77 -1.91 -26.74
C GLU A 268 -3.35 -1.81 -25.33
N LEU A 269 -4.49 -1.12 -25.18
CA LEU A 269 -5.23 -1.08 -23.91
C LEU A 269 -5.90 -2.44 -23.66
N MET A 270 -5.61 -3.02 -22.51
CA MET A 270 -6.12 -4.33 -22.09
C MET A 270 -7.22 -4.17 -21.03
N GLY A 271 -8.47 -4.29 -21.48
CA GLY A 271 -9.65 -4.13 -20.62
C GLY A 271 -9.96 -2.65 -20.29
N ASP A 272 -10.54 -2.41 -19.13
CA ASP A 272 -11.07 -1.10 -18.75
C ASP A 272 -10.10 -0.25 -17.94
N ILE A 273 -10.20 1.08 -18.09
CA ILE A 273 -9.58 2.04 -17.16
C ILE A 273 -10.44 2.07 -15.89
N LYS A 274 -9.86 1.65 -14.76
CA LYS A 274 -10.57 1.52 -13.47
C LYS A 274 -10.08 2.56 -12.48
N GLY A 275 -11.01 3.12 -11.70
CA GLY A 275 -10.71 4.12 -10.68
C GLY A 275 -10.74 3.55 -9.27
N TYR A 276 -9.94 4.14 -8.39
CA TYR A 276 -9.94 3.85 -6.97
C TYR A 276 -9.57 5.08 -6.14
N GLY A 277 -10.12 5.14 -4.94
CA GLY A 277 -9.79 6.18 -3.97
C GLY A 277 -8.76 5.71 -2.96
N LEU A 278 -7.79 6.56 -2.64
CA LEU A 278 -6.67 6.26 -1.78
C LEU A 278 -6.70 7.16 -0.53
N PRO A 279 -7.12 6.64 0.63
CA PRO A 279 -7.06 7.39 1.91
C PRO A 279 -5.62 7.48 2.41
N LEU A 280 -5.10 8.71 2.47
CA LEU A 280 -3.70 8.98 2.73
C LEU A 280 -3.37 9.08 4.22
N GLY A 281 -2.21 8.54 4.59
CA GLY A 281 -1.59 8.67 5.92
C GLY A 281 -0.95 10.03 6.18
N SER A 282 -1.45 11.09 5.58
CA SER A 282 -0.91 12.44 5.65
C SER A 282 -1.21 13.17 6.95
N LYS A 283 -2.06 12.60 7.82
CA LYS A 283 -2.28 13.02 9.22
C LYS A 283 -2.49 11.81 10.12
N LYS A 284 -2.21 11.96 11.41
CA LYS A 284 -2.55 10.93 12.40
C LYS A 284 -4.05 10.94 12.67
N ARG A 285 -4.61 9.75 12.82
CA ARG A 285 -6.00 9.51 13.22
C ARG A 285 -6.02 8.52 14.39
N VAL A 286 -7.09 8.50 15.14
CA VAL A 286 -7.37 7.40 16.07
C VAL A 286 -7.80 6.20 15.22
N ILE A 287 -7.04 5.11 15.28
CA ILE A 287 -7.24 3.92 14.43
C ILE A 287 -7.65 2.69 15.24
N SER A 288 -7.95 2.87 16.52
CA SER A 288 -8.50 1.85 17.39
C SER A 288 -9.50 2.44 18.38
N GLY A 289 -10.31 1.60 18.97
CA GLY A 289 -11.27 1.96 20.02
C GLY A 289 -11.71 0.73 20.79
N ASP A 290 -12.78 0.81 21.59
CA ASP A 290 -13.28 -0.33 22.35
C ASP A 290 -13.61 -1.49 21.41
N ASN A 291 -12.91 -2.61 21.61
CA ASN A 291 -13.10 -3.86 20.88
C ASN A 291 -12.82 -3.80 19.37
N TYR A 292 -12.10 -2.76 18.84
CA TYR A 292 -11.74 -2.74 17.43
C TYR A 292 -10.38 -2.13 17.13
N MET A 293 -9.80 -2.51 15.98
CA MET A 293 -8.66 -1.89 15.32
C MET A 293 -8.92 -1.76 13.83
N LEU A 294 -8.49 -0.63 13.23
CA LEU A 294 -8.51 -0.41 11.77
C LEU A 294 -7.14 -0.73 11.16
N VAL A 295 -7.12 -1.36 9.98
CA VAL A 295 -5.90 -1.80 9.31
C VAL A 295 -5.83 -1.29 7.87
N GLY A 296 -4.66 -0.86 7.44
CA GLY A 296 -4.39 -0.45 6.05
C GLY A 296 -5.20 0.75 5.59
N ASP A 297 -5.87 0.61 4.44
CA ASP A 297 -6.67 1.69 3.86
C ASP A 297 -7.85 2.09 4.76
N ALA A 298 -8.42 1.16 5.54
CA ALA A 298 -9.47 1.47 6.50
C ALA A 298 -8.97 2.40 7.63
N ALA A 299 -7.66 2.34 7.94
CA ALA A 299 -6.98 3.24 8.87
C ALA A 299 -6.37 4.48 8.20
N SER A 300 -6.58 4.67 6.88
CA SER A 300 -5.99 5.76 6.09
C SER A 300 -4.46 5.82 6.22
N LEU A 301 -3.77 4.73 5.89
CA LEU A 301 -2.31 4.59 6.04
C LEU A 301 -1.54 4.58 4.71
N ILE A 302 -2.17 4.91 3.58
CA ILE A 302 -1.49 4.97 2.28
C ILE A 302 -0.48 6.11 2.27
N ASP A 303 0.72 5.85 1.74
CA ASP A 303 1.77 6.85 1.60
C ASP A 303 1.32 8.02 0.72
N PRO A 304 1.43 9.28 1.21
CA PRO A 304 0.89 10.43 0.49
C PRO A 304 1.64 10.80 -0.80
N PHE A 305 2.90 10.42 -0.94
CA PHE A 305 3.71 10.79 -2.10
C PHE A 305 3.72 9.71 -3.18
N THR A 306 3.91 8.45 -2.76
CA THR A 306 4.08 7.33 -3.67
C THR A 306 2.79 6.56 -3.94
N GLY A 307 1.77 6.71 -3.09
CA GLY A 307 0.55 5.91 -3.15
C GLY A 307 0.74 4.47 -2.63
N GLU A 308 1.90 4.14 -2.01
CA GLU A 308 2.14 2.81 -1.46
C GLU A 308 1.22 2.52 -0.28
N GLY A 309 0.44 1.45 -0.37
CA GLY A 309 -0.51 1.05 0.67
C GLY A 309 -0.35 -0.40 1.12
N ILE A 310 0.21 -1.28 0.27
CA ILE A 310 0.27 -2.73 0.57
C ILE A 310 1.16 -2.99 1.79
N SER A 311 2.38 -2.46 1.82
CA SER A 311 3.29 -2.64 2.95
C SER A 311 2.74 -2.06 4.24
N ASN A 312 2.13 -0.86 4.20
CA ASN A 312 1.55 -0.22 5.37
C ASN A 312 0.33 -1.00 5.90
N ALA A 313 -0.45 -1.63 5.00
CA ALA A 313 -1.52 -2.54 5.39
C ALA A 313 -0.97 -3.79 6.09
N MET A 314 0.08 -4.42 5.55
CA MET A 314 0.73 -5.58 6.17
C MET A 314 1.36 -5.24 7.52
N ILE A 315 2.09 -4.12 7.62
CA ILE A 315 2.69 -3.63 8.86
C ILE A 315 1.61 -3.39 9.93
N SER A 316 0.53 -2.71 9.59
CA SER A 316 -0.57 -2.47 10.54
C SER A 316 -1.30 -3.77 10.90
N GLY A 317 -1.47 -4.70 9.96
CA GLY A 317 -2.01 -6.03 10.22
C GLY A 317 -1.18 -6.83 11.23
N ARG A 318 0.14 -6.83 11.09
CA ARG A 318 1.05 -7.44 12.08
C ARG A 318 0.91 -6.82 13.47
N TRP A 319 0.87 -5.49 13.56
CA TRP A 319 0.69 -4.82 14.85
C TRP A 319 -0.71 -5.05 15.45
N ALA A 320 -1.74 -5.20 14.61
CA ALA A 320 -3.07 -5.57 15.06
C ALA A 320 -3.08 -6.99 15.68
N ALA A 321 -2.39 -7.95 15.06
CA ALA A 321 -2.22 -9.29 15.63
C ALA A 321 -1.48 -9.26 16.97
N THR A 322 -0.42 -8.45 17.10
CA THR A 322 0.30 -8.29 18.36
C THR A 322 -0.57 -7.68 19.46
N GLN A 323 -1.33 -6.64 19.16
CA GLN A 323 -2.24 -6.04 20.14
C GLN A 323 -3.39 -6.98 20.49
N ALA A 324 -3.91 -7.76 19.53
CA ALA A 324 -4.95 -8.75 19.77
C ALA A 324 -4.48 -9.85 20.77
N GLU A 325 -3.25 -10.34 20.62
CA GLU A 325 -2.63 -11.25 21.59
C GLU A 325 -2.62 -10.65 22.99
N LEU A 326 -2.17 -9.41 23.14
CA LEU A 326 -2.14 -8.71 24.43
C LEU A 326 -3.55 -8.53 25.02
N CYS A 327 -4.55 -8.21 24.17
CA CYS A 327 -5.94 -8.10 24.61
C CYS A 327 -6.47 -9.41 25.18
N LEU A 328 -6.17 -10.54 24.54
CA LEU A 328 -6.56 -11.86 25.03
C LEU A 328 -5.84 -12.23 26.34
N GLN A 329 -4.55 -11.98 26.43
CA GLN A 329 -3.76 -12.26 27.63
C GLN A 329 -4.21 -11.44 28.85
N GLN A 330 -4.51 -10.14 28.63
CA GLN A 330 -4.90 -9.22 29.69
C GLN A 330 -6.43 -9.15 29.90
N GLN A 331 -7.21 -9.85 29.08
CA GLN A 331 -8.69 -9.76 29.05
C GLN A 331 -9.19 -8.31 29.01
N ASN A 332 -8.45 -7.43 28.28
CA ASN A 332 -8.71 -6.01 28.20
C ASN A 332 -8.84 -5.56 26.75
N PHE A 333 -10.04 -5.10 26.38
CA PHE A 333 -10.39 -4.65 25.04
C PHE A 333 -10.82 -3.17 25.03
N SER A 334 -10.53 -2.43 26.10
CA SER A 334 -10.89 -1.02 26.23
C SER A 334 -10.11 -0.13 25.24
N ALA A 335 -10.71 0.98 24.85
CA ALA A 335 -10.09 1.97 23.96
C ALA A 335 -8.71 2.44 24.48
N ASP A 336 -8.55 2.63 25.79
CA ASP A 336 -7.27 3.06 26.36
C ASP A 336 -6.18 2.00 26.20
N PHE A 337 -6.51 0.73 26.38
CA PHE A 337 -5.57 -0.37 26.14
C PHE A 337 -5.25 -0.54 24.65
N MET A 338 -6.25 -0.37 23.77
CA MET A 338 -6.10 -0.43 22.32
C MET A 338 -5.22 0.68 21.74
N ARG A 339 -5.05 1.81 22.43
CA ARG A 339 -4.10 2.88 22.02
C ARG A 339 -2.65 2.41 21.92
N GLY A 340 -2.32 1.25 22.52
CA GLY A 340 -1.05 0.56 22.29
C GLY A 340 -0.80 0.25 20.83
N TYR A 341 -1.84 -0.17 20.11
CA TYR A 341 -1.82 -0.40 18.68
C TYR A 341 -1.54 0.90 17.88
N ASP A 342 -2.27 1.98 18.15
CA ASP A 342 -2.07 3.29 17.50
C ASP A 342 -0.61 3.74 17.66
N LYS A 343 -0.08 3.65 18.89
CA LYS A 343 1.31 4.00 19.19
C LYS A 343 2.31 3.15 18.40
N ALA A 344 2.10 1.84 18.33
CA ALA A 344 2.97 0.91 17.62
C ALA A 344 3.00 1.21 16.11
N VAL A 345 1.82 1.36 15.48
CA VAL A 345 1.69 1.67 14.06
C VAL A 345 2.34 3.02 13.74
N TYR A 346 2.02 4.09 14.47
CA TYR A 346 2.57 5.41 14.19
C TYR A 346 4.04 5.54 14.57
N ASN A 347 4.54 4.82 15.58
CA ASN A 347 5.97 4.77 15.85
C ASN A 347 6.74 4.17 14.68
N ARG A 348 6.17 3.19 13.98
CA ARG A 348 6.79 2.57 12.81
C ARG A 348 6.65 3.45 11.55
N LEU A 349 5.46 4.00 11.28
CA LEU A 349 5.15 4.60 9.98
C LEU A 349 5.25 6.12 9.93
N TRP A 350 5.01 6.82 11.06
CA TRP A 350 4.74 8.27 11.03
C TRP A 350 5.87 9.13 10.47
N LYS A 351 7.12 8.79 10.74
CA LYS A 351 8.25 9.60 10.23
C LYS A 351 8.31 9.59 8.71
N GLU A 352 8.10 8.42 8.12
CA GLU A 352 8.07 8.23 6.67
C GLU A 352 6.86 8.95 6.07
N LEU A 353 5.65 8.71 6.60
CA LEU A 353 4.42 9.35 6.13
C LEU A 353 4.50 10.88 6.20
N LYS A 354 5.10 11.43 7.27
CA LYS A 354 5.32 12.87 7.42
C LYS A 354 6.30 13.41 6.37
N LEU A 355 7.38 12.68 6.08
CA LEU A 355 8.33 13.04 5.03
C LEU A 355 7.64 13.00 3.66
N SER A 356 6.92 11.93 3.36
CA SER A 356 6.14 11.77 2.13
C SER A 356 5.12 12.90 1.95
N ARG A 357 4.44 13.32 3.02
CA ARG A 357 3.54 14.47 2.95
C ARG A 357 4.26 15.75 2.55
N ARG A 358 5.45 16.00 3.11
CA ARG A 358 6.27 17.15 2.73
C ARG A 358 6.72 17.09 1.27
N MET A 359 7.11 15.91 0.78
CA MET A 359 7.46 15.70 -0.62
C MET A 359 6.26 15.92 -1.54
N GLN A 360 5.07 15.48 -1.14
CA GLN A 360 3.85 15.75 -1.88
C GLN A 360 3.57 17.26 -1.98
N GLN A 361 3.71 18.00 -0.87
CA GLN A 361 3.55 19.45 -0.84
C GLN A 361 4.60 20.20 -1.69
N LEU A 362 5.78 19.61 -1.88
CA LEU A 362 6.82 20.17 -2.74
C LEU A 362 6.39 20.23 -4.22
N LEU A 363 5.44 19.37 -4.63
CA LEU A 363 4.88 19.39 -5.99
C LEU A 363 4.09 20.66 -6.31
N ASP A 364 3.64 21.40 -5.31
CA ASP A 364 3.02 22.72 -5.48
C ASP A 364 4.03 23.79 -5.92
N TYR A 365 5.35 23.48 -5.80
CA TYR A 365 6.46 24.36 -6.18
C TYR A 365 7.37 23.66 -7.20
N PRO A 366 6.98 23.56 -8.48
CA PRO A 366 7.68 22.76 -9.50
C PRO A 366 9.18 23.12 -9.67
N TRP A 367 9.53 24.40 -9.54
CA TRP A 367 10.90 24.86 -9.63
C TRP A 367 11.79 24.29 -8.51
N LEU A 368 11.25 24.25 -7.29
CA LEU A 368 11.96 23.70 -6.13
C LEU A 368 12.06 22.17 -6.22
N PHE A 369 10.98 21.51 -6.67
CA PHE A 369 10.99 20.06 -6.93
C PHE A 369 12.06 19.69 -7.98
N ASN A 370 12.17 20.44 -9.08
CA ASN A 370 13.20 20.24 -10.08
C ASN A 370 14.62 20.40 -9.53
N GLN A 371 14.86 21.40 -8.66
CA GLN A 371 16.15 21.58 -8.02
C GLN A 371 16.50 20.40 -7.07
N VAL A 372 15.52 19.95 -6.27
CA VAL A 372 15.70 18.79 -5.38
C VAL A 372 15.99 17.54 -6.19
N ALA A 373 15.22 17.26 -7.25
CA ALA A 373 15.42 16.12 -8.13
C ALA A 373 16.81 16.17 -8.82
N SER A 374 17.20 17.33 -9.34
CA SER A 374 18.52 17.53 -9.96
C SER A 374 19.68 17.34 -8.99
N LYS A 375 19.56 17.80 -7.74
CA LYS A 375 20.58 17.57 -6.70
C LYS A 375 20.60 16.10 -6.26
N ALA A 376 19.43 15.49 -6.08
CA ALA A 376 19.33 14.09 -5.67
C ALA A 376 19.89 13.12 -6.73
N SER A 377 19.75 13.45 -8.03
CA SER A 377 20.33 12.64 -9.10
C SER A 377 21.88 12.65 -9.10
N LYS A 378 22.48 13.64 -8.46
CA LYS A 378 23.94 13.81 -8.35
C LYS A 378 24.50 13.47 -6.96
N ASN A 379 23.64 13.35 -5.94
CA ASN A 379 24.02 13.11 -4.55
C ASN A 379 23.53 11.75 -4.07
N LYS A 380 24.46 10.79 -3.94
CA LYS A 380 24.17 9.40 -3.53
C LYS A 380 23.48 9.34 -2.15
N ALA A 381 23.83 10.20 -1.20
CA ALA A 381 23.24 10.19 0.14
C ALA A 381 21.77 10.65 0.13
N LEU A 382 21.43 11.63 -0.72
CA LEU A 382 20.05 12.09 -0.88
C LEU A 382 19.18 11.04 -1.61
N ALA A 383 19.75 10.41 -2.66
CA ALA A 383 19.09 9.28 -3.34
C ALA A 383 18.86 8.11 -2.38
N GLU A 384 19.82 7.76 -1.53
CA GLU A 384 19.68 6.73 -0.49
C GLU A 384 18.62 7.08 0.56
N THR A 385 18.47 8.35 0.93
CA THR A 385 17.40 8.80 1.84
C THR A 385 16.02 8.57 1.23
N ILE A 386 15.87 8.85 -0.06
CA ILE A 386 14.63 8.59 -0.79
C ILE A 386 14.40 7.08 -0.90
N SER A 387 15.44 6.28 -1.13
CA SER A 387 15.38 4.82 -1.17
C SER A 387 14.82 4.21 0.12
N CYS A 388 15.14 4.79 1.29
CA CYS A 388 14.63 4.32 2.58
C CYS A 388 13.10 4.39 2.69
N MET A 389 12.42 5.19 1.86
CA MET A 389 10.96 5.23 1.81
C MET A 389 10.35 3.94 1.23
N PHE A 390 11.12 3.20 0.41
CA PHE A 390 10.69 1.97 -0.27
C PHE A 390 11.29 0.70 0.31
N THR A 391 12.34 0.85 1.13
CA THR A 391 13.02 -0.25 1.81
C THR A 391 12.73 -0.18 3.30
N ASP A 392 12.87 -1.31 3.99
CA ASP A 392 12.67 -1.38 5.46
C ASP A 392 13.91 -0.89 6.24
N LEU A 393 14.76 -0.10 5.61
CA LEU A 393 15.88 0.53 6.30
C LEU A 393 15.32 1.57 7.27
N ASP A 394 15.55 1.37 8.57
CA ASP A 394 15.12 2.34 9.58
C ASP A 394 15.82 3.67 9.32
N LEU A 395 15.05 4.65 8.84
CA LEU A 395 15.52 6.02 8.59
C LEU A 395 16.22 6.61 9.84
N ARG A 396 15.88 6.12 11.04
CA ARG A 396 16.49 6.52 12.31
C ARG A 396 17.95 6.10 12.41
N GLU A 397 18.29 4.90 11.95
CA GLU A 397 19.67 4.41 12.02
C GLU A 397 20.58 5.20 11.10
N ARG A 398 20.12 5.55 9.89
CA ARG A 398 20.89 6.38 8.95
C ARG A 398 20.97 7.84 9.37
N LEU A 399 19.89 8.43 9.88
CA LEU A 399 19.89 9.81 10.39
C LEU A 399 20.70 10.00 11.67
N LYS A 400 21.05 8.93 12.39
CA LYS A 400 21.93 8.96 13.54
C LYS A 400 23.42 8.94 13.15
N GLN A 401 23.78 8.58 11.91
CA GLN A 401 25.17 8.48 11.48
C GLN A 401 25.72 9.85 11.11
N PRO A 402 26.73 10.39 11.81
CA PRO A 402 27.38 11.66 11.46
C PRO A 402 27.91 11.70 10.02
N SER A 403 28.35 10.54 9.52
CA SER A 403 28.78 10.36 8.14
C SER A 403 27.70 10.67 7.10
N PHE A 404 26.42 10.53 7.46
CA PHE A 404 25.29 10.91 6.59
C PHE A 404 25.25 12.41 6.36
N TYR A 405 25.36 13.22 7.42
CA TYR A 405 25.35 14.69 7.33
C TYR A 405 26.58 15.22 6.63
N LEU A 406 27.76 14.61 6.86
CA LEU A 406 28.98 14.98 6.15
C LEU A 406 28.86 14.73 4.65
N ARG A 407 28.30 13.61 4.20
CA ARG A 407 28.04 13.34 2.77
C ARG A 407 27.00 14.28 2.16
N LEU A 408 26.05 14.77 2.94
CA LEU A 408 24.99 15.70 2.49
C LEU A 408 25.53 17.13 2.30
N LEU A 409 26.60 17.50 3.04
CA LEU A 409 27.22 18.82 2.99
C LEU A 409 28.38 18.90 1.99
N PHE A 410 29.08 17.79 1.73
CA PHE A 410 30.32 17.79 0.96
C PHE A 410 30.27 17.05 -0.39
N ASN A 411 29.09 16.51 -0.79
CA ASN A 411 28.80 16.00 -2.12
C ASN A 411 27.52 16.66 -2.66
#